data_c3a2bbf3d131587d8b85cc909e9173b4
#
_entry.id   c3a2bbf3d131587d8b85cc909e9173b4
#
_cell.length_a   1.000
_cell.length_b   1.000
_cell.length_c   1.000
_cell.angle_alpha   90.00
_cell.angle_beta   90.00
_cell.angle_gamma   90.00
#
_symmetry.space_group_name_H-M   'P 1'
#
loop_
_entity.id
_entity.type
_entity.pdbx_description
1 polymer ?
#
loop_
_entity_poly.entity_id
_entity_poly.type
_entity_poly.pdbx_seq_one_letter_code
_entity_poly.pdbx_strand_id
1 'polypeptide(L)'
;MDTIAIATIASATVSLLAPYLKSLGEELAKKAGGEIGAKVGEAAWIKAKQLYGTVKAKFASNPDTAKVISALEKSPDDEDTQAAVRFHLKEMMASDERFAKELAKLLKEASEVGADTIFQTTIMGNVQKLVQMGNVYGDVNI
;
A
#
# COMPACT_ATOMS: atom_id res chain seq x y z
N MET A 1 -7.66 3.72 -15.87
CA MET A 1 -8.02 2.63 -14.93
C MET A 1 -9.38 2.93 -14.36
N ASP A 2 -10.23 1.95 -14.23
CA ASP A 2 -11.60 2.23 -13.82
C ASP A 2 -11.73 2.43 -12.30
N THR A 3 -12.87 2.92 -11.89
CA THR A 3 -13.13 3.29 -10.49
C THR A 3 -13.00 2.11 -9.55
N ILE A 4 -13.45 0.94 -9.98
CA ILE A 4 -13.36 -0.27 -9.14
C ILE A 4 -11.92 -0.68 -8.95
N ALA A 5 -11.12 -0.63 -10.00
CA ALA A 5 -9.70 -0.96 -9.92
C ALA A 5 -8.98 0.01 -8.99
N ILE A 6 -9.28 1.29 -9.11
CA ILE A 6 -8.67 2.31 -8.26
C ILE A 6 -9.02 2.08 -6.79
N ALA A 7 -10.29 1.79 -6.50
CA ALA A 7 -10.71 1.52 -5.13
C ALA A 7 -10.02 0.29 -4.56
N THR A 8 -9.87 -0.75 -5.37
CA THR A 8 -9.19 -1.98 -4.94
C THR A 8 -7.72 -1.72 -4.63
N ILE A 9 -7.04 -0.97 -5.49
CA ILE A 9 -5.64 -0.63 -5.26
C ILE A 9 -5.48 0.22 -4.01
N ALA A 10 -6.36 1.19 -3.81
CA ALA A 10 -6.31 2.04 -2.63
C ALA A 10 -6.48 1.22 -1.35
N SER A 11 -7.45 0.31 -1.33
CA SER A 11 -7.69 -0.54 -0.17
C SER A 11 -6.51 -1.47 0.10
N ALA A 12 -5.97 -2.08 -0.95
CA ALA A 12 -4.83 -2.97 -0.80
C ALA A 12 -3.60 -2.21 -0.30
N THR A 13 -3.39 -0.99 -0.81
CA THR A 13 -2.28 -0.17 -0.38
C THR A 13 -2.36 0.13 1.12
N VAL A 14 -3.51 0.58 1.60
CA VAL A 14 -3.67 0.88 3.02
C VAL A 14 -3.57 -0.40 3.85
N SER A 15 -4.11 -1.51 3.36
CA SER A 15 -4.03 -2.79 4.06
C SER A 15 -2.60 -3.25 4.28
N LEU A 16 -1.69 -2.89 3.38
CA LEU A 16 -0.29 -3.22 3.55
C LEU A 16 0.43 -2.14 4.38
N LEU A 17 0.16 -0.88 4.12
CA LEU A 17 0.88 0.20 4.79
C LEU A 17 0.59 0.29 6.27
N ALA A 18 -0.66 0.08 6.69
CA ALA A 18 -1.01 0.18 8.11
C ALA A 18 -0.24 -0.81 8.97
N PRO A 19 -0.24 -2.12 8.67
CA PRO A 19 0.56 -3.05 9.47
C PRO A 19 2.06 -2.84 9.29
N TYR A 20 2.51 -2.40 8.11
CA TYR A 20 3.91 -2.09 7.91
C TYR A 20 4.35 -0.96 8.84
N LEU A 21 3.59 0.13 8.89
CA LEU A 21 3.92 1.27 9.74
C LEU A 21 3.85 0.91 11.21
N LYS A 22 2.90 0.08 11.59
CA LYS A 22 2.81 -0.42 12.96
C LYS A 22 4.05 -1.23 13.32
N SER A 23 4.45 -2.13 12.43
CA SER A 23 5.64 -2.96 12.65
C SER A 23 6.90 -2.12 12.68
N LEU A 24 6.99 -1.12 11.83
CA LEU A 24 8.13 -0.22 11.80
C LEU A 24 8.26 0.53 13.13
N GLY A 25 7.15 1.00 13.68
CA GLY A 25 7.16 1.67 14.97
C GLY A 25 7.61 0.74 16.08
N GLU A 26 7.13 -0.50 16.07
CA GLU A 26 7.54 -1.50 17.06
C GLU A 26 9.00 -1.85 16.91
N GLU A 27 9.47 -1.99 15.68
CA GLU A 27 10.85 -2.27 15.39
C GLU A 27 11.77 -1.17 15.92
N LEU A 28 11.39 0.08 15.71
CA LEU A 28 12.15 1.21 16.22
C LEU A 28 12.17 1.24 17.74
N ALA A 29 11.05 0.87 18.35
CA ALA A 29 10.96 0.80 19.81
C ALA A 29 11.84 -0.30 20.38
N LYS A 30 12.03 -1.36 19.64
CA LYS A 30 12.86 -2.50 20.06
C LYS A 30 14.25 -2.46 19.45
N LYS A 31 14.65 -1.34 18.98
CA LYS A 31 15.83 -1.20 18.18
C LYS A 31 17.09 -1.80 18.78
N ALA A 32 17.20 -1.72 20.08
CA ALA A 32 18.38 -2.25 20.73
C ALA A 32 18.57 -3.74 20.51
N GLY A 33 17.47 -4.46 20.29
CA GLY A 33 17.57 -5.88 20.10
C GLY A 33 17.33 -6.33 18.68
N GLY A 34 17.15 -5.39 17.76
CA GLY A 34 16.43 -5.77 16.69
C GLY A 34 16.91 -6.04 15.32
N GLU A 35 16.80 -7.22 14.89
CA GLU A 35 17.01 -7.56 13.50
C GLU A 35 15.80 -8.29 12.98
N ILE A 36 14.66 -7.95 13.54
CA ILE A 36 13.43 -8.66 13.23
C ILE A 36 13.11 -8.59 11.74
N GLY A 37 13.19 -7.42 11.16
CA GLY A 37 12.91 -7.25 9.75
C GLY A 37 13.84 -8.04 8.86
N ALA A 38 15.10 -8.09 9.23
CA ALA A 38 16.10 -8.80 8.44
C ALA A 38 15.87 -10.31 8.43
N LYS A 39 15.29 -10.82 9.52
CA LYS A 39 15.10 -12.27 9.63
C LYS A 39 13.78 -12.75 9.09
N VAL A 40 12.79 -11.88 9.07
CA VAL A 40 11.43 -12.30 8.81
C VAL A 40 10.90 -11.75 7.51
N GLY A 41 11.68 -11.85 6.49
CA GLY A 41 11.20 -11.42 5.19
C GLY A 41 11.74 -10.08 4.78
N GLU A 42 13.04 -10.03 4.62
CA GLU A 42 13.72 -8.82 4.18
C GLU A 42 13.13 -8.29 2.88
N ALA A 43 12.83 -9.18 1.93
CA ALA A 43 12.26 -8.75 0.65
C ALA A 43 10.90 -8.10 0.84
N ALA A 44 10.09 -8.62 1.76
CA ALA A 44 8.78 -8.02 2.03
C ALA A 44 8.93 -6.64 2.66
N TRP A 45 9.89 -6.46 3.56
CA TRP A 45 10.18 -5.15 4.13
C TRP A 45 10.60 -4.17 3.06
N ILE A 46 11.48 -4.59 2.16
CA ILE A 46 11.95 -3.73 1.08
C ILE A 46 10.79 -3.29 0.19
N LYS A 47 9.92 -4.22 -0.16
CA LYS A 47 8.79 -3.88 -1.02
C LYS A 47 7.78 -2.98 -0.31
N ALA A 48 7.51 -3.23 0.95
CA ALA A 48 6.63 -2.37 1.73
C ALA A 48 7.24 -0.96 1.86
N LYS A 49 8.54 -0.88 2.07
CA LYS A 49 9.22 0.39 2.15
C LYS A 49 9.15 1.16 0.83
N GLN A 50 9.30 0.46 -0.28
CA GLN A 50 9.18 1.09 -1.60
C GLN A 50 7.78 1.62 -1.83
N LEU A 51 6.77 0.83 -1.48
CA LEU A 51 5.38 1.25 -1.61
C LEU A 51 5.12 2.47 -0.75
N TYR A 52 5.55 2.43 0.50
CA TYR A 52 5.36 3.56 1.41
C TYR A 52 6.07 4.82 0.89
N GLY A 53 7.30 4.68 0.41
CA GLY A 53 8.04 5.81 -0.14
C GLY A 53 7.34 6.45 -1.32
N THR A 54 6.78 5.63 -2.20
CA THR A 54 6.04 6.11 -3.36
C THR A 54 4.79 6.88 -2.94
N VAL A 55 4.04 6.32 -1.99
CA VAL A 55 2.84 6.98 -1.47
C VAL A 55 3.20 8.27 -0.74
N LYS A 56 4.19 8.21 0.12
CA LYS A 56 4.59 9.39 0.89
C LYS A 56 5.06 10.52 0.01
N ALA A 57 5.84 10.22 -1.01
CA ALA A 57 6.31 11.24 -1.95
C ALA A 57 5.14 11.92 -2.66
N LYS A 58 4.15 11.13 -3.06
CA LYS A 58 2.98 11.67 -3.74
C LYS A 58 2.15 12.53 -2.79
N PHE A 59 1.96 12.08 -1.56
CA PHE A 59 1.19 12.82 -0.56
C PHE A 59 1.90 14.11 -0.14
N ALA A 60 3.23 14.10 -0.17
CA ALA A 60 4.00 15.28 0.23
C ALA A 60 3.90 16.43 -0.78
N SER A 61 3.38 16.17 -1.96
CA SER A 61 3.24 17.20 -2.98
C SER A 61 2.18 18.24 -2.62
N ASN A 62 1.37 17.98 -1.61
CA ASN A 62 0.30 18.87 -1.17
C ASN A 62 0.28 18.89 0.38
N PRO A 63 0.24 20.09 1.01
CA PRO A 63 0.26 20.14 2.48
C PRO A 63 -0.89 19.41 3.15
N ASP A 64 -2.07 19.41 2.54
CA ASP A 64 -3.23 18.74 3.12
C ASP A 64 -3.05 17.22 3.14
N THR A 65 -2.56 16.65 2.04
CA THR A 65 -2.35 15.21 1.99
C THR A 65 -1.10 14.81 2.79
N ALA A 66 -0.11 15.69 2.88
CA ALA A 66 1.05 15.44 3.73
C ALA A 66 0.62 15.23 5.19
N LYS A 67 -0.35 16.01 5.65
CA LYS A 67 -0.88 15.83 7.01
C LYS A 67 -1.57 14.49 7.18
N VAL A 68 -2.26 14.03 6.15
CA VAL A 68 -2.98 12.77 6.20
C VAL A 68 -2.02 11.60 6.32
N ILE A 69 -0.95 11.59 5.54
CA ILE A 69 0.01 10.50 5.63
C ILE A 69 0.77 10.53 6.96
N SER A 70 1.05 11.72 7.49
CA SER A 70 1.66 11.86 8.81
C SER A 70 0.74 11.30 9.89
N ALA A 71 -0.56 11.51 9.78
CA ALA A 71 -1.52 10.97 10.72
C ALA A 71 -1.51 9.44 10.70
N LEU A 72 -1.38 8.85 9.52
CA LEU A 72 -1.29 7.40 9.42
C LEU A 72 -0.02 6.87 10.08
N GLU A 73 1.09 7.59 9.92
CA GLU A 73 2.34 7.21 10.57
C GLU A 73 2.21 7.18 12.09
N LYS A 74 1.45 8.13 12.64
CA LYS A 74 1.25 8.22 14.09
C LYS A 74 0.24 7.22 14.61
N SER A 75 -0.78 6.93 13.82
CA SER A 75 -1.89 6.09 14.25
C SER A 75 -2.28 5.13 13.13
N PRO A 76 -1.43 4.16 12.82
CA PRO A 76 -1.69 3.27 11.68
C PRO A 76 -2.95 2.41 11.84
N ASP A 77 -3.39 2.18 13.06
CA ASP A 77 -4.58 1.38 13.31
C ASP A 77 -5.88 2.19 13.32
N ASP A 78 -5.79 3.51 13.20
CA ASP A 78 -6.98 4.34 13.26
C ASP A 78 -7.78 4.24 11.96
N GLU A 79 -9.02 3.78 12.08
CA GLU A 79 -9.85 3.54 10.90
C GLU A 79 -10.17 4.80 10.12
N ASP A 80 -10.40 5.89 10.82
CA ASP A 80 -10.70 7.16 10.16
C ASP A 80 -9.51 7.66 9.36
N THR A 81 -8.32 7.52 9.92
CA THR A 81 -7.08 7.90 9.23
C THR A 81 -6.87 7.01 8.00
N GLN A 82 -7.09 5.71 8.16
CA GLN A 82 -6.97 4.79 7.03
C GLN A 82 -7.96 5.16 5.92
N ALA A 83 -9.19 5.51 6.29
CA ALA A 83 -10.19 5.91 5.32
C ALA A 83 -9.79 7.19 4.59
N ALA A 84 -9.18 8.14 5.29
CA ALA A 84 -8.71 9.37 4.68
C ALA A 84 -7.60 9.10 3.68
N VAL A 85 -6.67 8.21 4.02
CA VAL A 85 -5.60 7.83 3.09
C VAL A 85 -6.19 7.16 1.85
N ARG A 86 -7.14 6.25 2.03
CA ARG A 86 -7.79 5.60 0.88
C ARG A 86 -8.48 6.62 -0.01
N PHE A 87 -9.16 7.58 0.58
CA PHE A 87 -9.86 8.60 -0.18
C PHE A 87 -8.89 9.40 -1.06
N HIS A 88 -7.82 9.88 -0.46
CA HIS A 88 -6.83 10.66 -1.21
C HIS A 88 -6.10 9.83 -2.25
N LEU A 89 -5.82 8.57 -1.94
CA LEU A 89 -5.22 7.66 -2.93
C LEU A 89 -6.13 7.52 -4.14
N LYS A 90 -7.42 7.34 -3.91
CA LYS A 90 -8.36 7.21 -5.03
C LYS A 90 -8.36 8.46 -5.89
N GLU A 91 -8.37 9.62 -5.27
CA GLU A 91 -8.35 10.88 -6.02
C GLU A 91 -7.07 11.03 -6.83
N MET A 92 -5.94 10.72 -6.21
CA MET A 92 -4.65 10.83 -6.89
C MET A 92 -4.53 9.87 -8.06
N MET A 93 -5.01 8.65 -7.88
CA MET A 93 -4.95 7.65 -8.94
C MET A 93 -5.90 7.99 -10.08
N ALA A 94 -7.04 8.58 -9.77
CA ALA A 94 -7.99 8.98 -10.79
C ALA A 94 -7.42 10.08 -11.69
N SER A 95 -6.57 10.93 -11.13
CA SER A 95 -5.97 12.02 -11.90
C SER A 95 -4.59 11.68 -12.44
N ASP A 96 -3.99 10.57 -12.01
CA ASP A 96 -2.65 10.18 -12.42
C ASP A 96 -2.58 8.68 -12.60
N GLU A 97 -2.82 8.24 -13.82
CA GLU A 97 -2.83 6.81 -14.13
C GLU A 97 -1.47 6.16 -13.94
N ARG A 98 -0.41 6.90 -14.16
CA ARG A 98 0.94 6.38 -13.96
C ARG A 98 1.17 6.00 -12.50
N PHE A 99 0.70 6.87 -11.60
CA PHE A 99 0.78 6.60 -10.17
C PHE A 99 -0.02 5.34 -9.81
N ALA A 100 -1.23 5.22 -10.38
CA ALA A 100 -2.07 4.05 -10.14
C ALA A 100 -1.39 2.76 -10.59
N LYS A 101 -0.78 2.78 -11.77
CA LYS A 101 -0.07 1.61 -12.29
C LYS A 101 1.14 1.26 -11.46
N GLU A 102 1.84 2.27 -10.97
CA GLU A 102 3.00 2.04 -10.13
C GLU A 102 2.62 1.37 -8.82
N LEU A 103 1.53 1.84 -8.19
CA LEU A 103 1.05 1.21 -6.96
C LEU A 103 0.63 -0.24 -7.21
N ALA A 104 -0.08 -0.49 -8.30
CA ALA A 104 -0.50 -1.85 -8.64
C ALA A 104 0.70 -2.77 -8.82
N LYS A 105 1.73 -2.28 -9.48
CA LYS A 105 2.97 -3.04 -9.69
C LYS A 105 3.64 -3.36 -8.36
N LEU A 106 3.79 -2.37 -7.50
CA LEU A 106 4.45 -2.56 -6.22
C LEU A 106 3.66 -3.51 -5.31
N LEU A 107 2.34 -3.43 -5.34
CA LEU A 107 1.50 -4.35 -4.57
C LEU A 107 1.65 -5.79 -5.05
N LYS A 108 1.70 -5.96 -6.36
CA LYS A 108 1.90 -7.29 -6.92
C LYS A 108 3.26 -7.85 -6.50
N GLU A 109 4.30 -7.05 -6.60
CA GLU A 109 5.63 -7.47 -6.19
C GLU A 109 5.70 -7.79 -4.70
N ALA A 110 5.01 -7.00 -3.89
CA ALA A 110 4.95 -7.25 -2.46
C ALA A 110 4.27 -8.59 -2.16
N SER A 111 3.20 -8.91 -2.87
CA SER A 111 2.52 -10.20 -2.70
C SER A 111 3.43 -11.35 -3.09
N GLU A 112 4.20 -11.18 -4.16
CA GLU A 112 5.08 -12.22 -4.66
C GLU A 112 6.19 -12.58 -3.67
N VAL A 113 6.59 -11.64 -2.83
CA VAL A 113 7.61 -11.91 -1.80
C VAL A 113 6.98 -12.21 -0.43
N GLY A 114 5.68 -12.46 -0.39
CA GLY A 114 5.02 -12.89 0.84
C GLY A 114 4.68 -11.81 1.83
N ALA A 115 4.61 -10.54 1.37
CA ALA A 115 4.30 -9.44 2.28
C ALA A 115 2.94 -9.58 2.93
N ASP A 116 1.97 -10.13 2.21
CA ASP A 116 0.63 -10.34 2.74
C ASP A 116 0.64 -11.32 3.91
N THR A 117 1.49 -12.34 3.87
CA THR A 117 1.64 -13.27 4.99
C THR A 117 2.37 -12.62 6.16
N ILE A 118 3.44 -11.92 5.86
CA ILE A 118 4.27 -11.31 6.91
C ILE A 118 3.53 -10.21 7.64
N PHE A 119 2.80 -9.37 6.91
CA PHE A 119 2.05 -8.27 7.51
C PHE A 119 0.59 -8.64 7.77
N GLN A 120 0.23 -9.90 7.47
CA GLN A 120 -1.12 -10.43 7.70
C GLN A 120 -2.19 -9.56 7.03
N THR A 121 -1.97 -9.31 5.76
CA THR A 121 -2.89 -8.52 4.96
C THR A 121 -3.49 -9.39 3.85
N THR A 122 -4.48 -8.86 3.13
CA THR A 122 -5.13 -9.60 2.06
C THR A 122 -4.80 -8.99 0.70
N ILE A 123 -3.53 -8.71 0.48
CA ILE A 123 -3.10 -8.05 -0.74
C ILE A 123 -3.28 -8.94 -1.96
N MET A 124 -2.83 -10.17 -1.86
CA MET A 124 -2.75 -11.06 -3.01
C MET A 124 -4.09 -11.28 -3.69
N GLY A 125 -5.12 -11.60 -2.91
CA GLY A 125 -6.44 -11.85 -3.47
C GLY A 125 -6.95 -10.64 -4.23
N ASN A 126 -6.77 -9.46 -3.68
CA ASN A 126 -7.26 -8.24 -4.28
C ASN A 126 -6.48 -7.87 -5.55
N VAL A 127 -5.16 -7.92 -5.47
CA VAL A 127 -4.33 -7.46 -6.58
C VAL A 127 -4.33 -8.45 -7.73
N GLN A 128 -4.23 -9.73 -7.44
CA GLN A 128 -4.27 -10.74 -8.49
C GLN A 128 -5.61 -10.76 -9.20
N LYS A 129 -6.69 -10.66 -8.43
CA LYS A 129 -8.01 -10.60 -9.01
C LYS A 129 -8.13 -9.39 -9.92
N LEU A 130 -7.59 -8.27 -9.51
CA LEU A 130 -7.62 -7.06 -10.29
C LEU A 130 -6.86 -7.22 -11.60
N VAL A 131 -5.68 -7.83 -11.55
CA VAL A 131 -4.87 -8.04 -12.74
C VAL A 131 -5.59 -8.96 -13.71
N GLN A 132 -6.18 -10.04 -13.20
CA GLN A 132 -6.94 -10.95 -14.04
C GLN A 132 -8.15 -10.29 -14.67
N MET A 133 -8.87 -9.51 -13.88
CA MET A 133 -10.03 -8.80 -14.38
C MET A 133 -9.65 -7.78 -15.43
N GLY A 134 -8.54 -7.11 -15.24
CA GLY A 134 -8.02 -6.17 -16.20
C GLY A 134 -7.75 -6.83 -17.55
N ASN A 135 -7.12 -7.99 -17.51
CA ASN A 135 -6.84 -8.73 -18.72
C ASN A 135 -8.11 -9.26 -19.38
N VAL A 136 -9.00 -9.82 -18.56
CA VAL A 136 -10.25 -10.36 -19.05
C VAL A 136 -11.12 -9.27 -19.64
N TYR A 137 -11.24 -8.17 -18.96
CA TYR A 137 -12.03 -7.07 -19.46
C TYR A 137 -11.41 -6.43 -20.68
N GLY A 138 -10.10 -6.44 -20.78
CA GLY A 138 -9.44 -6.00 -21.98
C GLY A 138 -9.81 -6.83 -23.16
N ASP A 139 -10.04 -8.12 -22.93
CA ASP A 139 -10.40 -9.06 -23.97
C ASP A 139 -11.90 -9.17 -24.16
N VAL A 140 -12.62 -9.21 -23.07
CA VAL A 140 -14.04 -9.50 -23.08
C VAL A 140 -14.88 -8.28 -23.19
N ASN A 141 -14.38 -7.22 -22.71
CA ASN A 141 -15.05 -5.99 -22.75
C ASN A 141 -15.20 -5.47 -24.12
N ILE A 142 -15.00 -6.26 -24.88
CA ILE A 142 -15.04 -6.11 -26.24
C ILE A 142 -16.42 -6.04 -26.78
#